data_d02ef53601a9922eb65d12d7a387ab7a
#
_entry.id   d02ef53601a9922eb65d12d7a387ab7a
#
_cell.length_a   1.000
_cell.length_b   1.000
_cell.length_c   1.000
_cell.angle_alpha   90.00
_cell.angle_beta   90.00
_cell.angle_gamma   90.00
#
_symmetry.space_group_name_H-M   'P 1'
#
loop_
_entity.id
_entity.type
_entity.pdbx_description
1 polymer ?
#
loop_
_entity_poly.entity_id
_entity_poly.type
_entity_poly.pdbx_seq_one_letter_code
_entity_poly.pdbx_strand_id
1 'polypeptide(L)'
;QRKLVDEYLAWQASIVREYARADQFITQNFDYEWRGYSYGVQPDVNHKTAARCLTIAGCDIYHPTQDRLTGKEIALCGALCRNLKNDNYLVIETEAQGHVNWTPYDGQLRLHAFSHVASGANSVMYWHWHSIHNSFETYWKGLLSHDMQPNAPYREACTIGADFKRLSEKLVNLKKKNRVAMLVSNEALTALNLFRLPDGKTFYNDVVRWLFDALYEMNVECDMLFPEDENFGDYDVLLVPALTRRRARCWSG
;
A
#
# COMPACT_ATOMS: atom_id res chain seq x y z
N GLN A 1 -0.11 22.06 0.46
CA GLN A 1 -0.56 21.15 -0.60
C GLN A 1 -1.32 19.95 0.00
N ARG A 2 -0.76 19.15 0.93
CA ARG A 2 -1.42 17.98 1.55
C ARG A 2 -2.83 18.28 2.08
N LYS A 3 -3.02 19.39 2.79
CA LYS A 3 -4.33 19.81 3.28
C LYS A 3 -5.36 20.02 2.16
N LEU A 4 -4.95 20.58 1.02
CA LEU A 4 -5.82 20.75 -0.14
C LEU A 4 -6.24 19.41 -0.75
N VAL A 5 -5.38 18.40 -0.74
CA VAL A 5 -5.71 17.06 -1.17
C VAL A 5 -6.76 16.44 -0.23
N ASP A 6 -6.57 16.58 1.10
CA ASP A 6 -7.55 16.12 2.08
C ASP A 6 -8.92 16.77 1.87
N GLU A 7 -8.96 18.08 1.69
CA GLU A 7 -10.19 18.84 1.45
C GLU A 7 -10.88 18.43 0.15
N TYR A 8 -10.10 18.23 -0.92
CA TYR A 8 -10.63 17.80 -2.21
C TYR A 8 -11.23 16.39 -2.16
N LEU A 9 -10.53 15.44 -1.57
CA LEU A 9 -11.04 14.08 -1.40
C LEU A 9 -12.28 14.03 -0.51
N ALA A 10 -12.29 14.80 0.58
CA ALA A 10 -13.45 14.90 1.45
C ALA A 10 -14.67 15.49 0.73
N TRP A 11 -14.46 16.50 -0.12
CA TRP A 11 -15.51 17.08 -0.96
C TRP A 11 -16.05 16.06 -1.97
N GLN A 12 -15.18 15.33 -2.69
CA GLN A 12 -15.63 14.28 -3.61
C GLN A 12 -16.42 13.20 -2.86
N ALA A 13 -15.91 12.72 -1.72
CA ALA A 13 -16.60 11.72 -0.90
C ALA A 13 -17.97 12.22 -0.41
N SER A 14 -18.11 13.50 -0.10
CA SER A 14 -19.40 14.08 0.31
C SER A 14 -20.43 14.01 -0.82
N ILE A 15 -20.03 14.32 -2.05
CA ILE A 15 -20.91 14.23 -3.23
C ILE A 15 -21.33 12.77 -3.45
N VAL A 16 -20.37 11.83 -3.40
CA VAL A 16 -20.69 10.40 -3.58
C VAL A 16 -21.72 9.94 -2.55
N ARG A 17 -21.60 10.39 -1.28
CA ARG A 17 -22.54 10.01 -0.22
C ARG A 17 -23.98 10.49 -0.43
N GLU A 18 -24.16 11.57 -1.18
CA GLU A 18 -25.53 12.05 -1.52
C GLU A 18 -26.28 11.06 -2.41
N TYR A 19 -25.56 10.25 -3.19
CA TYR A 19 -26.13 9.33 -4.18
C TYR A 19 -25.93 7.85 -3.82
N ALA A 20 -24.95 7.57 -2.95
CA ALA A 20 -24.63 6.20 -2.55
C ALA A 20 -25.65 5.65 -1.55
N ARG A 21 -25.95 4.36 -1.67
CA ARG A 21 -26.69 3.65 -0.64
C ARG A 21 -25.84 3.50 0.64
N ALA A 22 -26.49 3.34 1.77
CA ALA A 22 -25.81 3.20 3.07
C ALA A 22 -24.86 1.99 3.16
N ASP A 23 -25.09 0.95 2.35
CA ASP A 23 -24.29 -0.27 2.29
C ASP A 23 -23.07 -0.18 1.34
N GLN A 24 -22.96 0.90 0.57
CA GLN A 24 -21.83 1.10 -0.34
C GLN A 24 -20.65 1.74 0.37
N PHE A 25 -19.47 1.17 0.16
CA PHE A 25 -18.22 1.71 0.68
C PHE A 25 -17.59 2.71 -0.30
N ILE A 26 -16.79 3.61 0.24
CA ILE A 26 -15.97 4.56 -0.51
C ILE A 26 -14.51 4.24 -0.20
N THR A 27 -13.71 4.10 -1.23
CA THR A 27 -12.28 3.86 -1.15
C THR A 27 -11.52 4.74 -2.14
N GLN A 28 -10.20 4.72 -2.07
CA GLN A 28 -9.31 5.50 -2.93
C GLN A 28 -8.04 4.71 -3.19
N ASN A 29 -7.49 4.82 -4.40
CA ASN A 29 -6.19 4.31 -4.77
C ASN A 29 -5.09 5.15 -4.10
N PHE A 30 -4.47 4.63 -3.06
CA PHE A 30 -3.28 5.23 -2.48
C PHE A 30 -2.04 4.53 -3.00
N ASP A 31 -1.17 5.29 -3.65
CA ASP A 31 0.11 4.82 -4.15
C ASP A 31 1.20 5.04 -3.08
N TYR A 32 2.04 4.04 -2.87
CA TYR A 32 3.19 4.09 -1.96
C TYR A 32 4.53 4.05 -2.69
N GLU A 33 4.52 3.90 -4.00
CA GLU A 33 5.68 4.13 -4.86
C GLU A 33 5.59 5.52 -5.46
N TRP A 34 6.67 6.30 -5.36
CA TRP A 34 6.73 7.61 -5.96
C TRP A 34 8.03 7.77 -6.76
N ARG A 35 7.92 8.38 -7.92
CA ARG A 35 9.08 8.62 -8.80
C ARG A 35 10.18 9.39 -8.08
N GLY A 36 11.37 8.79 -8.00
CA GLY A 36 12.52 9.35 -7.29
C GLY A 36 12.49 9.15 -5.77
N TYR A 37 11.51 8.44 -5.22
CA TYR A 37 11.43 8.03 -3.83
C TYR A 37 11.31 6.51 -3.74
N SER A 38 11.81 5.95 -2.66
CA SER A 38 11.55 4.55 -2.29
C SER A 38 10.09 4.38 -1.85
N TYR A 39 9.61 3.15 -1.81
CA TYR A 39 8.30 2.83 -1.21
C TYR A 39 8.19 3.43 0.20
N GLY A 40 7.07 4.04 0.51
CA GLY A 40 6.82 4.67 1.81
C GLY A 40 5.83 5.82 1.74
N VAL A 41 6.01 6.82 2.61
CA VAL A 41 5.14 7.99 2.64
C VAL A 41 5.41 8.92 1.45
N GLN A 42 4.36 9.57 0.97
CA GLN A 42 4.40 10.47 -0.19
C GLN A 42 4.67 11.92 0.25
N PRO A 43 5.37 12.73 -0.57
CA PRO A 43 5.67 14.12 -0.21
C PRO A 43 4.43 15.02 -0.20
N ASP A 44 3.51 14.79 -1.11
CA ASP A 44 2.38 15.69 -1.41
C ASP A 44 1.05 15.23 -0.82
N VAL A 45 0.96 14.01 -0.32
CA VAL A 45 -0.22 13.40 0.28
C VAL A 45 0.10 12.90 1.68
N ASN A 46 -0.73 13.24 2.66
CA ASN A 46 -0.75 12.55 3.94
C ASN A 46 -1.87 11.51 3.88
N HIS A 47 -1.51 10.26 3.59
CA HIS A 47 -2.49 9.18 3.42
C HIS A 47 -3.38 8.99 4.65
N LYS A 48 -2.83 9.18 5.87
CA LYS A 48 -3.59 9.05 7.12
C LYS A 48 -4.73 10.06 7.22
N THR A 49 -4.46 11.33 6.89
CA THR A 49 -5.49 12.38 6.92
C THR A 49 -6.44 12.27 5.73
N ALA A 50 -5.93 11.96 4.55
CA ALA A 50 -6.73 11.76 3.34
C ALA A 50 -7.70 10.59 3.47
N ALA A 51 -7.31 9.49 4.14
CA ALA A 51 -8.16 8.33 4.36
C ALA A 51 -9.35 8.58 5.32
N ARG A 52 -9.41 9.71 6.02
CA ARG A 52 -10.50 10.00 6.97
C ARG A 52 -11.88 10.02 6.32
N CYS A 53 -11.98 10.48 5.08
CA CYS A 53 -13.24 10.53 4.34
C CYS A 53 -13.67 9.18 3.76
N LEU A 54 -12.80 8.17 3.74
CA LEU A 54 -13.05 6.86 3.17
C LEU A 54 -13.71 5.92 4.17
N THR A 55 -14.47 4.95 3.67
CA THR A 55 -15.02 3.85 4.46
C THR A 55 -13.96 2.78 4.71
N ILE A 56 -13.24 2.39 3.66
CA ILE A 56 -12.19 1.37 3.67
C ILE A 56 -10.95 1.96 3.00
N ALA A 57 -9.77 1.72 3.56
CA ALA A 57 -8.53 2.09 2.92
C ALA A 57 -8.29 1.21 1.67
N GLY A 58 -7.85 1.83 0.59
CA GLY A 58 -7.45 1.14 -0.64
C GLY A 58 -6.06 1.57 -1.07
N CYS A 59 -5.37 0.72 -1.79
CA CYS A 59 -4.04 1.02 -2.27
C CYS A 59 -3.71 0.34 -3.59
N ASP A 60 -2.74 0.92 -4.26
CA ASP A 60 -2.05 0.36 -5.41
C ASP A 60 -0.67 -0.09 -4.95
N ILE A 61 -0.34 -1.34 -5.18
CA ILE A 61 0.96 -1.91 -4.82
C ILE A 61 1.51 -2.63 -6.04
N TYR A 62 2.45 -1.99 -6.71
CA TYR A 62 3.21 -2.57 -7.80
C TYR A 62 4.55 -3.10 -7.29
N HIS A 63 5.05 -4.13 -7.92
CA HIS A 63 6.25 -4.83 -7.48
C HIS A 63 7.41 -4.59 -8.43
N PRO A 64 8.67 -4.66 -7.95
CA PRO A 64 9.81 -4.76 -8.83
C PRO A 64 9.70 -5.97 -9.75
N THR A 65 10.45 -5.97 -10.83
CA THR A 65 10.57 -7.10 -11.75
C THR A 65 11.24 -8.31 -11.09
N GLN A 66 11.17 -9.47 -11.73
CA GLN A 66 11.51 -10.80 -11.19
C GLN A 66 12.86 -10.88 -10.49
N ASP A 67 13.86 -10.18 -11.00
CA ASP A 67 15.22 -10.13 -10.43
C ASP A 67 15.31 -9.34 -9.11
N ARG A 68 14.26 -8.64 -8.72
CA ARG A 68 14.20 -7.78 -7.53
C ARG A 68 13.02 -8.06 -6.62
N LEU A 69 12.28 -9.12 -6.88
CA LEU A 69 11.13 -9.50 -6.05
C LEU A 69 11.60 -9.98 -4.67
N THR A 70 11.16 -9.30 -3.63
CA THR A 70 11.51 -9.63 -2.24
C THR A 70 10.30 -9.87 -1.33
N GLY A 71 9.12 -9.41 -1.71
CA GLY A 71 7.92 -9.40 -0.86
C GLY A 71 7.92 -8.28 0.19
N LYS A 72 9.02 -7.56 0.38
CA LYS A 72 9.15 -6.45 1.34
C LYS A 72 8.21 -5.30 1.00
N GLU A 73 8.01 -5.03 -0.29
CA GLU A 73 7.11 -4.01 -0.80
C GLU A 73 5.66 -4.28 -0.41
N ILE A 74 5.22 -5.53 -0.56
CA ILE A 74 3.88 -5.95 -0.16
C ILE A 74 3.70 -5.77 1.36
N ALA A 75 4.66 -6.20 2.14
CA ALA A 75 4.61 -6.13 3.60
C ALA A 75 4.60 -4.67 4.09
N LEU A 76 5.50 -3.82 3.57
CA LEU A 76 5.58 -2.41 3.94
C LEU A 76 4.33 -1.63 3.54
N CYS A 77 3.94 -1.72 2.26
CA CYS A 77 2.77 -0.98 1.77
C CYS A 77 1.48 -1.50 2.42
N GLY A 78 1.39 -2.81 2.66
CA GLY A 78 0.29 -3.41 3.41
C GLY A 78 0.21 -2.89 4.84
N ALA A 79 1.33 -2.77 5.55
CA ALA A 79 1.37 -2.17 6.88
C ALA A 79 0.96 -0.70 6.87
N LEU A 80 1.45 0.09 5.91
CA LEU A 80 1.04 1.48 5.73
C LEU A 80 -0.48 1.58 5.50
N CYS A 81 -1.02 0.82 4.54
CA CYS A 81 -2.44 0.89 4.18
C CYS A 81 -3.34 0.43 5.33
N ARG A 82 -3.02 -0.70 5.98
CA ARG A 82 -3.77 -1.22 7.13
C ARG A 82 -3.88 -0.18 8.24
N ASN A 83 -2.82 0.52 8.56
CA ASN A 83 -2.79 1.48 9.64
C ASN A 83 -3.43 2.85 9.30
N LEU A 84 -3.85 3.10 8.05
CA LEU A 84 -4.64 4.29 7.72
C LEU A 84 -5.97 4.32 8.46
N LYS A 85 -6.62 3.15 8.58
CA LYS A 85 -7.92 2.98 9.26
C LYS A 85 -7.84 2.05 10.48
N ASN A 86 -6.64 1.52 10.79
CA ASN A 86 -6.41 0.48 11.81
C ASN A 86 -7.32 -0.74 11.57
N ASP A 87 -7.48 -1.12 10.30
CA ASP A 87 -8.36 -2.21 9.87
C ASP A 87 -7.84 -2.84 8.57
N ASN A 88 -8.47 -3.94 8.15
CA ASN A 88 -8.22 -4.55 6.85
C ASN A 88 -8.44 -3.53 5.72
N TYR A 89 -7.77 -3.73 4.62
CA TYR A 89 -7.76 -2.82 3.47
C TYR A 89 -7.99 -3.58 2.16
N LEU A 90 -8.09 -2.83 1.07
CA LEU A 90 -8.24 -3.38 -0.27
C LEU A 90 -6.99 -3.08 -1.09
N VAL A 91 -6.43 -4.08 -1.76
CA VAL A 91 -5.53 -3.85 -2.89
C VAL A 91 -6.41 -3.67 -4.10
N ILE A 92 -6.62 -2.44 -4.52
CA ILE A 92 -7.53 -2.10 -5.61
C ILE A 92 -6.82 -1.95 -6.95
N GLU A 93 -5.49 -1.98 -6.92
CA GLU A 93 -4.67 -2.06 -8.12
C GLU A 93 -3.34 -2.77 -7.83
N THR A 94 -3.01 -3.76 -8.65
CA THR A 94 -1.68 -4.37 -8.72
C THR A 94 -1.46 -4.96 -10.12
N GLU A 95 -0.20 -5.26 -10.48
CA GLU A 95 0.10 -5.78 -11.80
C GLU A 95 -0.51 -7.15 -12.09
N ALA A 96 -1.06 -7.29 -13.30
CA ALA A 96 -1.56 -8.55 -13.84
C ALA A 96 -0.42 -9.37 -14.51
N GLN A 97 0.23 -8.79 -15.51
CA GLN A 97 1.32 -9.43 -16.25
C GLN A 97 2.66 -8.69 -16.12
N GLY A 98 2.78 -7.72 -15.21
CA GLY A 98 3.88 -6.80 -15.22
C GLY A 98 3.82 -5.85 -16.42
N HIS A 99 4.47 -4.72 -16.30
CA HIS A 99 4.54 -3.73 -17.37
C HIS A 99 5.90 -3.79 -18.08
N VAL A 100 5.98 -3.27 -19.26
CA VAL A 100 7.14 -3.03 -20.12
C VAL A 100 8.03 -4.25 -20.40
N ASN A 101 8.74 -4.81 -19.43
CA ASN A 101 9.88 -5.71 -19.73
C ASN A 101 9.70 -7.18 -19.30
N TRP A 102 8.79 -7.46 -18.37
CA TRP A 102 8.69 -8.75 -17.72
C TRP A 102 7.26 -9.26 -17.68
N THR A 103 7.12 -10.56 -17.83
CA THR A 103 5.88 -11.28 -17.51
C THR A 103 6.10 -12.07 -16.22
N PRO A 104 5.06 -12.30 -15.41
CA PRO A 104 5.19 -13.10 -14.21
C PRO A 104 5.58 -14.54 -14.55
N TYR A 105 6.38 -15.17 -13.71
CA TYR A 105 6.63 -16.60 -13.78
C TYR A 105 5.45 -17.38 -13.16
N ASP A 106 5.34 -18.65 -13.48
CA ASP A 106 4.26 -19.51 -12.96
C ASP A 106 4.27 -19.52 -11.42
N GLY A 107 3.13 -19.21 -10.81
CA GLY A 107 2.96 -19.11 -9.37
C GLY A 107 3.22 -17.72 -8.78
N GLN A 108 3.75 -16.77 -9.54
CA GLN A 108 4.06 -15.44 -9.03
C GLN A 108 2.82 -14.65 -8.61
N LEU A 109 1.78 -14.61 -9.44
CA LEU A 109 0.54 -13.89 -9.11
C LEU A 109 -0.12 -14.49 -7.87
N ARG A 110 -0.10 -15.82 -7.76
CA ARG A 110 -0.65 -16.51 -6.59
C ARG A 110 0.13 -16.22 -5.32
N LEU A 111 1.45 -16.23 -5.39
CA LEU A 111 2.32 -15.83 -4.28
C LEU A 111 2.02 -14.40 -3.82
N HIS A 112 1.93 -13.45 -4.75
CA HIS A 112 1.62 -12.05 -4.44
C HIS A 112 0.23 -11.90 -3.82
N ALA A 113 -0.80 -12.53 -4.40
CA ALA A 113 -2.17 -12.46 -3.90
C ALA A 113 -2.26 -12.95 -2.45
N PHE A 114 -1.65 -14.08 -2.12
CA PHE A 114 -1.61 -14.59 -0.74
C PHE A 114 -0.74 -13.74 0.18
N SER A 115 0.34 -13.12 -0.32
CA SER A 115 1.15 -12.18 0.46
C SER A 115 0.36 -10.90 0.82
N HIS A 116 -0.45 -10.39 -0.10
CA HIS A 116 -1.37 -9.28 0.19
C HIS A 116 -2.39 -9.64 1.28
N VAL A 117 -3.03 -10.82 1.17
CA VAL A 117 -3.97 -11.30 2.20
C VAL A 117 -3.25 -11.52 3.53
N ALA A 118 -2.06 -12.10 3.52
CA ALA A 118 -1.23 -12.25 4.73
C ALA A 118 -0.86 -10.90 5.36
N SER A 119 -0.75 -9.83 4.57
CA SER A 119 -0.53 -8.46 5.06
C SER A 119 -1.80 -7.77 5.56
N GLY A 120 -2.98 -8.39 5.43
CA GLY A 120 -4.27 -7.89 5.92
C GLY A 120 -5.22 -7.37 4.84
N ALA A 121 -4.94 -7.60 3.56
CA ALA A 121 -5.86 -7.23 2.50
C ALA A 121 -7.07 -8.17 2.43
N ASN A 122 -8.26 -7.61 2.19
CA ASN A 122 -9.50 -8.35 1.94
C ASN A 122 -9.81 -8.51 0.44
N SER A 123 -9.05 -7.86 -0.43
CA SER A 123 -9.24 -7.90 -1.88
C SER A 123 -7.91 -7.71 -2.60
N VAL A 124 -7.79 -8.36 -3.75
CA VAL A 124 -6.69 -8.14 -4.70
C VAL A 124 -7.30 -7.96 -6.07
N MET A 125 -7.14 -6.76 -6.65
CA MET A 125 -7.64 -6.40 -7.96
C MET A 125 -6.47 -6.10 -8.89
N TYR A 126 -6.56 -6.62 -10.11
CA TYR A 126 -5.48 -6.52 -11.08
C TYR A 126 -5.69 -5.33 -12.02
N TRP A 127 -4.64 -4.60 -12.29
CA TRP A 127 -4.57 -3.68 -13.41
C TRP A 127 -3.96 -4.44 -14.60
N HIS A 128 -4.76 -4.88 -15.57
CA HIS A 128 -6.22 -4.82 -15.61
C HIS A 128 -6.79 -6.08 -16.28
N TRP A 129 -8.09 -6.09 -16.63
CA TRP A 129 -8.76 -7.26 -17.18
C TRP A 129 -8.12 -7.77 -18.48
N HIS A 130 -7.94 -6.89 -19.45
CA HIS A 130 -7.28 -7.21 -20.71
C HIS A 130 -6.29 -6.12 -21.09
N SER A 131 -5.28 -6.49 -21.89
CA SER A 131 -4.30 -5.52 -22.40
C SER A 131 -4.98 -4.43 -23.24
N ILE A 132 -4.60 -3.18 -23.03
CA ILE A 132 -5.22 -2.01 -23.68
C ILE A 132 -4.82 -1.94 -25.15
N HIS A 133 -5.82 -1.72 -26.05
CA HIS A 133 -5.59 -1.64 -27.48
C HIS A 133 -5.42 -0.23 -28.00
N ASN A 134 -5.78 0.76 -27.21
CA ASN A 134 -5.74 2.17 -27.58
C ASN A 134 -5.35 3.05 -26.40
N SER A 135 -5.12 4.35 -26.67
CA SER A 135 -4.70 5.29 -25.65
C SER A 135 -3.25 5.12 -25.20
N PHE A 136 -2.86 5.80 -24.15
CA PHE A 136 -1.47 5.95 -23.72
C PHE A 136 -0.85 4.66 -23.17
N GLU A 137 -1.64 3.84 -22.48
CA GLU A 137 -1.15 2.64 -21.79
C GLU A 137 -1.26 1.35 -22.63
N THR A 138 -1.14 1.45 -23.96
CA THR A 138 -1.18 0.27 -24.84
C THR A 138 -0.08 -0.74 -24.61
N TYR A 139 0.99 -0.35 -23.94
CA TYR A 139 2.08 -1.24 -23.51
C TYR A 139 1.75 -2.03 -22.23
N TRP A 140 0.70 -1.67 -21.50
CA TRP A 140 0.34 -2.31 -20.24
C TRP A 140 -0.42 -3.61 -20.49
N LYS A 141 0.03 -4.68 -19.84
CA LYS A 141 -0.51 -6.03 -20.05
C LYS A 141 -1.51 -6.37 -18.96
N GLY A 142 -2.76 -6.64 -19.38
CA GLY A 142 -3.82 -7.13 -18.49
C GLY A 142 -3.72 -8.64 -18.21
N LEU A 143 -4.70 -9.20 -17.51
CA LEU A 143 -4.82 -10.65 -17.32
C LEU A 143 -4.95 -11.38 -18.66
N LEU A 144 -5.78 -10.87 -19.57
CA LEU A 144 -5.83 -11.29 -20.96
C LEU A 144 -4.82 -10.47 -21.79
N SER A 145 -4.13 -11.14 -22.71
CA SER A 145 -3.22 -10.47 -23.64
C SER A 145 -3.97 -9.65 -24.69
N HIS A 146 -3.24 -9.00 -25.61
CA HIS A 146 -3.85 -8.18 -26.65
C HIS A 146 -4.74 -8.98 -27.63
N ASP A 147 -4.53 -10.29 -27.76
CA ASP A 147 -5.38 -11.19 -28.52
C ASP A 147 -6.67 -11.60 -27.80
N MET A 148 -6.88 -11.10 -26.58
CA MET A 148 -8.04 -11.40 -25.72
C MET A 148 -8.19 -12.90 -25.37
N GLN A 149 -7.14 -13.70 -25.55
CA GLN A 149 -7.17 -15.13 -25.27
C GLN A 149 -6.62 -15.47 -23.88
N PRO A 150 -7.14 -16.54 -23.26
CA PRO A 150 -6.60 -17.05 -22.01
C PRO A 150 -5.11 -17.44 -22.15
N ASN A 151 -4.30 -16.91 -21.27
CA ASN A 151 -2.86 -17.15 -21.17
C ASN A 151 -2.50 -17.73 -19.79
N ALA A 152 -1.22 -17.89 -19.47
CA ALA A 152 -0.78 -18.43 -18.19
C ALA A 152 -1.22 -17.54 -17.01
N PRO A 153 -0.99 -16.19 -16.98
CA PRO A 153 -1.48 -15.31 -15.94
C PRO A 153 -3.01 -15.36 -15.73
N TYR A 154 -3.78 -15.43 -16.80
CA TYR A 154 -5.24 -15.55 -16.70
C TYR A 154 -5.65 -16.87 -16.01
N ARG A 155 -5.04 -18.00 -16.39
CA ARG A 155 -5.32 -19.28 -15.74
C ARG A 155 -4.91 -19.28 -14.28
N GLU A 156 -3.79 -18.64 -13.96
CA GLU A 156 -3.36 -18.47 -12.57
C GLU A 156 -4.34 -17.60 -11.77
N ALA A 157 -4.82 -16.50 -12.34
CA ALA A 157 -5.85 -15.66 -11.72
C ALA A 157 -7.15 -16.45 -11.46
N CYS A 158 -7.56 -17.34 -12.38
CA CYS A 158 -8.69 -18.24 -12.15
C CYS A 158 -8.44 -19.20 -10.97
N THR A 159 -7.22 -19.71 -10.82
CA THR A 159 -6.81 -20.54 -9.68
C THR A 159 -6.87 -19.76 -8.36
N ILE A 160 -6.36 -18.52 -8.36
CA ILE A 160 -6.43 -17.62 -7.21
C ILE A 160 -7.89 -17.37 -6.80
N GLY A 161 -8.75 -17.05 -7.77
CA GLY A 161 -10.18 -16.86 -7.53
C GLY A 161 -10.87 -18.07 -6.92
N ALA A 162 -10.55 -19.29 -7.43
CA ALA A 162 -11.06 -20.53 -6.87
C ALA A 162 -10.55 -20.79 -5.44
N ASP A 163 -9.28 -20.52 -5.17
CA ASP A 163 -8.69 -20.62 -3.83
C ASP A 163 -9.33 -19.64 -2.86
N PHE A 164 -9.49 -18.39 -3.25
CA PHE A 164 -10.12 -17.37 -2.40
C PHE A 164 -11.59 -17.70 -2.12
N LYS A 165 -12.34 -18.19 -3.12
CA LYS A 165 -13.71 -18.65 -2.91
C LYS A 165 -13.76 -19.80 -1.90
N ARG A 166 -12.88 -20.79 -2.02
CA ARG A 166 -12.81 -21.94 -1.11
C ARG A 166 -12.38 -21.58 0.30
N LEU A 167 -11.54 -20.58 0.46
CA LEU A 167 -10.92 -20.19 1.73
C LEU A 167 -11.52 -18.91 2.35
N SER A 168 -12.51 -18.30 1.70
CA SER A 168 -13.03 -16.97 2.07
C SER A 168 -13.41 -16.84 3.55
N GLU A 169 -14.10 -17.83 4.11
CA GLU A 169 -14.49 -17.82 5.53
C GLU A 169 -13.29 -17.80 6.49
N LYS A 170 -12.12 -18.28 6.04
CA LYS A 170 -10.90 -18.33 6.83
C LYS A 170 -9.97 -17.13 6.60
N LEU A 171 -10.07 -16.50 5.45
CA LEU A 171 -9.14 -15.46 5.02
C LEU A 171 -9.68 -14.04 5.20
N VAL A 172 -11.01 -13.87 5.13
CA VAL A 172 -11.60 -12.53 5.22
C VAL A 172 -11.48 -11.99 6.65
N ASN A 173 -11.14 -10.72 6.76
CA ASN A 173 -11.03 -10.00 8.03
C ASN A 173 -10.01 -10.60 9.03
N LEU A 174 -8.97 -11.27 8.55
CA LEU A 174 -7.86 -11.68 9.40
C LEU A 174 -7.21 -10.45 10.03
N LYS A 175 -7.13 -10.44 11.36
CA LYS A 175 -6.54 -9.33 12.12
C LYS A 175 -5.12 -9.65 12.51
N LYS A 176 -4.24 -8.69 12.30
CA LYS A 176 -2.86 -8.72 12.82
C LYS A 176 -2.82 -8.09 14.21
N LYS A 177 -1.93 -8.64 15.05
CA LYS A 177 -1.61 -8.09 16.38
C LYS A 177 -0.10 -8.02 16.49
N ASN A 178 0.43 -6.84 16.23
CA ASN A 178 1.86 -6.59 16.25
C ASN A 178 2.26 -5.95 17.59
N ARG A 179 3.47 -6.27 18.05
CA ARG A 179 4.07 -5.71 19.27
C ARG A 179 5.08 -4.61 18.97
N VAL A 180 5.44 -4.47 17.68
CA VAL A 180 6.40 -3.48 17.18
C VAL A 180 5.67 -2.53 16.28
N ALA A 181 5.93 -1.23 16.44
CA ALA A 181 5.45 -0.20 15.53
C ALA A 181 6.59 0.70 15.07
N MET A 182 6.39 1.36 13.94
CA MET A 182 7.30 2.36 13.40
C MET A 182 6.54 3.64 13.11
N LEU A 183 7.02 4.77 13.63
CA LEU A 183 6.43 6.08 13.39
C LEU A 183 6.93 6.64 12.06
N VAL A 184 6.03 6.88 11.12
CA VAL A 184 6.32 7.51 9.83
C VAL A 184 5.68 8.90 9.75
N SER A 185 6.36 9.85 9.11
CA SER A 185 5.94 11.26 9.11
C SER A 185 6.23 11.95 7.79
N ASN A 186 5.17 12.52 7.19
CA ASN A 186 5.29 13.38 6.00
C ASN A 186 6.05 14.68 6.29
N GLU A 187 5.97 15.20 7.52
CA GLU A 187 6.73 16.38 7.93
C GLU A 187 8.22 16.07 8.01
N ALA A 188 8.59 14.91 8.54
CA ALA A 188 9.98 14.47 8.61
C ALA A 188 10.55 14.22 7.20
N LEU A 189 9.77 13.59 6.29
CA LEU A 189 10.13 13.45 4.89
C LEU A 189 10.39 14.81 4.24
N THR A 190 9.48 15.78 4.42
CA THR A 190 9.64 17.12 3.86
C THR A 190 10.87 17.83 4.42
N ALA A 191 11.09 17.73 5.74
CA ALA A 191 12.25 18.34 6.39
C ALA A 191 13.56 17.74 5.89
N LEU A 192 13.64 16.42 5.74
CA LEU A 192 14.86 15.75 5.23
C LEU A 192 15.11 16.03 3.75
N ASN A 193 14.07 16.25 2.96
CA ASN A 193 14.22 16.68 1.58
C ASN A 193 14.80 18.10 1.45
N LEU A 194 14.50 19.00 2.39
CA LEU A 194 15.02 20.36 2.44
C LEU A 194 16.41 20.41 3.08
N PHE A 195 16.60 19.67 4.17
CA PHE A 195 17.84 19.60 4.95
C PHE A 195 18.43 18.20 4.80
N ARG A 196 19.03 17.94 3.64
CA ARG A 196 19.56 16.62 3.28
C ARG A 196 20.67 16.16 4.23
N LEU A 197 20.79 14.85 4.36
CA LEU A 197 21.93 14.23 5.03
C LEU A 197 23.24 14.58 4.30
N PRO A 198 24.41 14.52 4.98
CA PRO A 198 25.70 14.92 4.39
C PRO A 198 26.07 14.18 3.11
N ASP A 199 25.56 12.96 2.91
CA ASP A 199 25.79 12.16 1.69
C ASP A 199 25.00 12.66 0.47
N GLY A 200 23.98 13.51 0.68
CA GLY A 200 23.11 14.07 -0.36
C GLY A 200 22.26 13.05 -1.13
N LYS A 201 22.31 11.78 -0.77
CA LYS A 201 21.71 10.64 -1.49
C LYS A 201 20.66 9.89 -0.70
N THR A 202 20.77 9.87 0.61
CA THR A 202 19.82 9.16 1.50
C THR A 202 18.57 10.01 1.73
N PHE A 203 17.43 9.45 1.43
CA PHE A 203 16.11 10.05 1.63
C PHE A 203 15.41 9.45 2.85
N TYR A 204 14.35 10.09 3.30
CA TYR A 204 13.56 9.66 4.46
C TYR A 204 13.05 8.22 4.32
N ASN A 205 12.46 7.89 3.17
CA ASN A 205 11.94 6.55 2.93
C ASN A 205 13.03 5.48 2.89
N ASP A 206 14.26 5.82 2.53
CA ASP A 206 15.37 4.86 2.58
C ASP A 206 15.67 4.45 4.02
N VAL A 207 15.66 5.41 4.95
CA VAL A 207 15.87 5.12 6.38
C VAL A 207 14.73 4.27 6.94
N VAL A 208 13.48 4.59 6.59
CA VAL A 208 12.30 3.78 6.94
C VAL A 208 12.46 2.36 6.40
N ARG A 209 12.85 2.23 5.11
CA ARG A 209 13.04 0.93 4.46
C ARG A 209 14.13 0.10 5.10
N TRP A 210 15.28 0.66 5.44
CA TRP A 210 16.36 -0.08 6.08
C TRP A 210 15.92 -0.72 7.39
N LEU A 211 15.17 0.02 8.21
CA LEU A 211 14.67 -0.50 9.48
C LEU A 211 13.56 -1.54 9.27
N PHE A 212 12.64 -1.27 8.35
CA PHE A 212 11.57 -2.21 8.03
C PHE A 212 12.12 -3.51 7.42
N ASP A 213 13.04 -3.40 6.48
CA ASP A 213 13.66 -4.55 5.82
C ASP A 213 14.42 -5.44 6.82
N ALA A 214 15.09 -4.83 7.79
CA ALA A 214 15.75 -5.58 8.86
C ALA A 214 14.74 -6.34 9.75
N LEU A 215 13.62 -5.72 10.11
CA LEU A 215 12.55 -6.40 10.85
C LEU A 215 11.94 -7.53 10.01
N TYR A 216 11.67 -7.28 8.74
CA TYR A 216 11.13 -8.29 7.83
C TYR A 216 12.05 -9.52 7.73
N GLU A 217 13.37 -9.32 7.59
CA GLU A 217 14.35 -10.41 7.54
C GLU A 217 14.46 -11.20 8.86
N MET A 218 14.15 -10.56 9.98
CA MET A 218 14.05 -11.21 11.29
C MET A 218 12.69 -11.87 11.53
N ASN A 219 11.76 -11.84 10.57
CA ASN A 219 10.37 -12.27 10.73
C ASN A 219 9.62 -11.53 11.86
N VAL A 220 9.93 -10.26 12.07
CA VAL A 220 9.24 -9.39 13.02
C VAL A 220 8.30 -8.48 12.24
N GLU A 221 7.00 -8.66 12.44
CA GLU A 221 6.00 -7.78 11.84
C GLU A 221 5.94 -6.44 12.56
N CYS A 222 5.65 -5.38 11.79
CA CYS A 222 5.65 -4.02 12.27
C CYS A 222 4.40 -3.29 11.76
N ASP A 223 3.71 -2.57 12.65
CA ASP A 223 2.68 -1.62 12.28
C ASP A 223 3.29 -0.25 11.98
N MET A 224 2.62 0.52 11.10
CA MET A 224 3.04 1.85 10.74
C MET A 224 2.14 2.88 11.41
N LEU A 225 2.67 3.63 12.37
CA LEU A 225 1.97 4.70 13.04
C LEU A 225 2.29 6.05 12.39
N PHE A 226 1.32 6.94 12.47
CA PHE A 226 1.43 8.31 11.98
C PHE A 226 1.35 9.28 13.15
N PRO A 227 1.83 10.54 13.02
CA PRO A 227 1.72 11.53 14.09
C PRO A 227 0.29 11.84 14.55
N GLU A 228 -0.69 11.43 13.76
CA GLU A 228 -2.12 11.57 14.02
C GLU A 228 -2.71 10.44 14.88
N ASP A 229 -1.96 9.35 15.07
CA ASP A 229 -2.39 8.21 15.91
C ASP A 229 -2.23 8.53 17.39
N GLU A 230 -3.03 7.87 18.24
CA GLU A 230 -3.03 8.05 19.69
C GLU A 230 -2.64 6.76 20.44
N ASN A 231 -2.53 5.63 19.73
CA ASN A 231 -2.35 4.30 20.30
C ASN A 231 -0.87 3.87 20.41
N PHE A 232 0.04 4.78 20.62
CA PHE A 232 1.49 4.49 20.75
C PHE A 232 1.80 3.54 21.92
N GLY A 233 0.98 3.60 22.99
CA GLY A 233 1.14 2.77 24.17
C GLY A 233 0.73 1.29 24.01
N ASP A 234 0.14 0.92 22.88
CA ASP A 234 -0.29 -0.46 22.61
C ASP A 234 0.87 -1.36 22.17
N TYR A 235 2.05 -0.79 21.94
CA TYR A 235 3.22 -1.48 21.42
C TYR A 235 4.34 -1.58 22.45
N ASP A 236 5.08 -2.69 22.43
CA ASP A 236 6.25 -2.89 23.29
C ASP A 236 7.47 -2.12 22.79
N VAL A 237 7.57 -1.95 21.47
CA VAL A 237 8.69 -1.26 20.81
C VAL A 237 8.15 -0.28 19.76
N LEU A 238 8.58 0.96 19.88
CA LEU A 238 8.33 2.01 18.88
C LEU A 238 9.64 2.42 18.21
N LEU A 239 9.76 2.16 16.92
CA LEU A 239 10.86 2.65 16.11
C LEU A 239 10.53 4.05 15.57
N VAL A 240 11.48 4.96 15.65
CA VAL A 240 11.30 6.36 15.25
C VAL A 240 12.39 6.76 14.25
N PRO A 241 12.25 6.40 12.97
CA PRO A 241 13.26 6.71 11.98
C PRO A 241 13.29 8.21 11.66
N ALA A 242 14.49 8.80 11.66
CA ALA A 242 14.80 10.14 11.14
C ALA A 242 13.75 11.23 11.46
N LEU A 243 13.21 11.24 12.69
CA LEU A 243 12.21 12.21 13.11
C LEU A 243 12.87 13.60 13.34
N THR A 244 13.01 14.38 12.30
CA THR A 244 13.63 15.72 12.31
C THR A 244 12.66 16.81 12.80
N ARG A 245 11.35 16.55 12.76
CA ARG A 245 10.30 17.45 13.25
C ARG A 245 9.13 16.67 13.83
N ARG A 246 8.62 17.09 14.98
CA ARG A 246 7.40 16.57 15.61
C ARG A 246 6.33 17.65 15.77
N ARG A 247 5.09 17.25 15.76
CA ARG A 247 3.99 18.10 16.27
C ARG A 247 3.99 18.03 17.81
N ALA A 248 3.69 19.13 18.48
CA ALA A 248 3.76 19.22 19.93
C ALA A 248 2.84 18.26 20.71
N ARG A 249 1.85 17.66 20.04
CA ARG A 249 0.84 16.78 20.66
C ARG A 249 1.24 15.30 20.75
N CYS A 250 2.35 14.86 20.14
CA CYS A 250 2.71 13.43 20.11
C CYS A 250 3.25 12.85 21.43
N TRP A 251 3.41 13.65 22.50
CA TRP A 251 4.10 13.23 23.73
C TRP A 251 3.49 13.79 25.02
N SER A 252 2.21 14.03 25.05
CA SER A 252 1.49 14.31 26.30
C SER A 252 0.80 13.03 26.79
N GLY A 253 1.55 12.11 27.27
CA GLY A 253 1.09 10.90 27.94
C GLY A 253 2.18 10.42 28.88
#